data_c9e83d843d0b310f9998079849932407
#
_entry.id   c9e83d843d0b310f9998079849932407
#
_cell.length_a   1.000
_cell.length_b   1.000
_cell.length_c   1.000
_cell.angle_alpha   90.00
_cell.angle_beta   90.00
_cell.angle_gamma   90.00
#
_symmetry.space_group_name_H-M   'P 1'
#
loop_
_entity.id
_entity.type
_entity.pdbx_description
1 polymer ?
#
loop_
_entity_poly.entity_id
_entity_poly.type
_entity_poly.pdbx_seq_one_letter_code
_entity_poly.pdbx_strand_id
1 'polypeptide(L)'
;MYELYHHGIKGMRWGVRRYQNADGSLTKAGRKKYSGSFRYTTKNGEKVDILASKSRTFKTKVPDSNGIKRTKVYEETTHTMYLNGKKVAIAYLDKYGSDTNLNWISTKNKHEGKGYAQTMMNHIIKYSKDKNGSLTISLEVPDGDSNALHIYEKYGFKNSGERFDDYGLTGMKLKL
;
A
#
# COMPACT_ATOMS: atom_id res chain seq x y z
N MET A 1 -23.91 -28.10 -22.14
CA MET A 1 -22.49 -28.54 -21.98
C MET A 1 -21.64 -27.34 -22.38
N TYR A 2 -21.07 -26.61 -21.40
CA TYR A 2 -20.23 -25.45 -21.69
C TYR A 2 -18.79 -25.92 -21.87
N GLU A 3 -18.25 -25.82 -23.09
CA GLU A 3 -16.83 -26.09 -23.37
C GLU A 3 -16.00 -24.95 -22.78
N LEU A 4 -15.16 -25.27 -21.79
CA LEU A 4 -14.13 -24.37 -21.24
C LEU A 4 -12.95 -24.33 -22.23
N TYR A 5 -12.91 -23.27 -23.06
CA TYR A 5 -11.76 -22.97 -23.89
C TYR A 5 -10.61 -22.45 -23.02
N HIS A 6 -9.62 -23.32 -22.76
CA HIS A 6 -8.37 -22.93 -22.16
C HIS A 6 -7.44 -22.33 -23.22
N HIS A 7 -7.32 -21.01 -23.25
CA HIS A 7 -6.31 -20.35 -24.08
C HIS A 7 -4.92 -20.52 -23.41
N GLY A 8 -4.24 -21.63 -23.74
CA GLY A 8 -2.85 -21.87 -23.35
C GLY A 8 -1.92 -20.91 -24.07
N ILE A 9 -0.96 -20.28 -23.37
CA ILE A 9 0.12 -19.52 -24.00
C ILE A 9 1.07 -20.52 -24.65
N LYS A 10 1.28 -20.42 -25.98
CA LYS A 10 2.16 -21.29 -26.79
C LYS A 10 3.56 -21.38 -26.13
N GLY A 11 4.02 -22.59 -25.83
CA GLY A 11 5.32 -22.84 -25.19
C GLY A 11 5.35 -22.94 -23.68
N MET A 12 4.22 -22.88 -22.97
CA MET A 12 4.17 -23.15 -21.52
C MET A 12 3.89 -24.64 -21.24
N ARG A 13 4.72 -25.25 -20.39
CA ARG A 13 4.41 -26.56 -19.81
C ARG A 13 3.18 -26.46 -18.90
N TRP A 14 2.26 -27.42 -19.03
CA TRP A 14 1.11 -27.53 -18.11
C TRP A 14 1.58 -27.55 -16.65
N GLY A 15 0.95 -26.75 -15.79
CA GLY A 15 1.29 -26.66 -14.36
C GLY A 15 2.38 -25.64 -14.00
N VAL A 16 3.11 -25.06 -14.97
CA VAL A 16 4.12 -24.04 -14.70
C VAL A 16 3.59 -22.65 -15.07
N ARG A 17 3.28 -21.84 -14.09
CA ARG A 17 2.93 -20.44 -14.32
C ARG A 17 4.20 -19.63 -14.55
N ARG A 18 4.33 -18.98 -15.70
CA ARG A 18 5.50 -18.16 -16.05
C ARG A 18 5.88 -17.13 -14.99
N TYR A 19 4.91 -16.60 -14.25
CA TYR A 19 5.06 -15.51 -13.31
C TYR A 19 4.82 -15.89 -11.85
N GLN A 20 4.34 -17.10 -11.57
CA GLN A 20 4.09 -17.63 -10.24
C GLN A 20 4.66 -19.03 -10.06
N ASN A 21 5.23 -19.32 -8.91
CA ASN A 21 5.63 -20.66 -8.46
C ASN A 21 4.38 -21.48 -8.05
N ALA A 22 4.57 -22.77 -7.81
CA ALA A 22 3.48 -23.66 -7.36
C ALA A 22 2.87 -23.21 -6.02
N ASP A 23 3.68 -22.62 -5.15
CA ASP A 23 3.27 -22.03 -3.88
C ASP A 23 2.56 -20.66 -4.02
N GLY A 24 2.38 -20.17 -5.24
CA GLY A 24 1.76 -18.88 -5.55
C GLY A 24 2.68 -17.66 -5.40
N SER A 25 3.93 -17.85 -4.98
CA SER A 25 4.92 -16.77 -4.94
C SER A 25 5.35 -16.38 -6.38
N LEU A 26 5.83 -15.13 -6.55
CA LEU A 26 6.28 -14.68 -7.87
C LEU A 26 7.62 -15.31 -8.26
N THR A 27 7.72 -15.79 -9.50
CA THR A 27 9.01 -16.14 -10.12
C THR A 27 9.87 -14.89 -10.34
N LYS A 28 11.16 -15.06 -10.68
CA LYS A 28 12.02 -13.94 -11.09
C LYS A 28 11.42 -13.16 -12.27
N ALA A 29 10.82 -13.86 -13.24
CA ALA A 29 10.11 -13.26 -14.37
C ALA A 29 8.82 -12.53 -13.93
N GLY A 30 8.10 -13.08 -12.96
CA GLY A 30 6.93 -12.44 -12.35
C GLY A 30 7.31 -11.14 -11.65
N ARG A 31 8.34 -11.14 -10.83
CA ARG A 31 8.84 -9.90 -10.18
C ARG A 31 9.28 -8.83 -11.19
N LYS A 32 9.91 -9.23 -12.29
CA LYS A 32 10.29 -8.29 -13.37
C LYS A 32 9.09 -7.75 -14.13
N LYS A 33 8.06 -8.57 -14.37
CA LYS A 33 6.83 -8.15 -15.06
C LYS A 33 5.98 -7.21 -14.23
N TYR A 34 5.85 -7.48 -12.95
CA TYR A 34 5.17 -6.60 -12.00
C TYR A 34 6.20 -5.63 -11.44
N SER A 35 6.47 -4.56 -12.20
CA SER A 35 7.32 -3.45 -11.75
C SER A 35 6.75 -2.93 -10.41
N GLY A 36 7.59 -2.92 -9.36
CA GLY A 36 7.10 -2.58 -8.00
C GLY A 36 6.75 -3.79 -7.14
N SER A 37 7.29 -4.99 -7.47
CA SER A 37 7.23 -6.17 -6.59
C SER A 37 8.36 -6.13 -5.57
N PHE A 38 8.02 -6.27 -4.29
CA PHE A 38 8.94 -6.25 -3.17
C PHE A 38 8.74 -7.50 -2.32
N ARG A 39 9.85 -8.16 -1.93
CA ARG A 39 9.81 -9.32 -1.05
C ARG A 39 10.25 -8.94 0.35
N TYR A 40 9.48 -9.35 1.35
CA TYR A 40 9.75 -9.15 2.76
C TYR A 40 9.64 -10.46 3.53
N THR A 41 10.28 -10.50 4.70
CA THR A 41 10.07 -11.52 5.71
C THR A 41 9.32 -10.86 6.86
N THR A 42 8.20 -11.44 7.26
CA THR A 42 7.41 -10.96 8.41
C THR A 42 8.13 -11.27 9.72
N LYS A 43 7.67 -10.69 10.82
CA LYS A 43 8.18 -10.99 12.17
C LYS A 43 8.15 -12.50 12.50
N ASN A 44 7.18 -13.23 11.93
CA ASN A 44 7.01 -14.67 12.14
C ASN A 44 7.79 -15.52 11.13
N GLY A 45 8.72 -14.94 10.34
CA GLY A 45 9.54 -15.65 9.37
C GLY A 45 8.85 -15.98 8.04
N GLU A 46 7.59 -15.61 7.84
CA GLU A 46 6.85 -15.86 6.59
C GLU A 46 7.34 -14.94 5.47
N LYS A 47 7.56 -15.48 4.29
CA LYS A 47 7.93 -14.70 3.09
C LYS A 47 6.68 -14.19 2.40
N VAL A 48 6.57 -12.87 2.25
CA VAL A 48 5.47 -12.20 1.57
C VAL A 48 5.96 -11.38 0.39
N ASP A 49 5.16 -11.30 -0.66
CA ASP A 49 5.40 -10.42 -1.80
C ASP A 49 4.40 -9.25 -1.73
N ILE A 50 4.89 -8.01 -1.83
CA ILE A 50 4.06 -6.82 -1.94
C ILE A 50 4.15 -6.30 -3.35
N LEU A 51 3.01 -6.11 -4.00
CA LEU A 51 2.89 -5.56 -5.35
C LEU A 51 2.34 -4.14 -5.27
N ALA A 52 3.12 -3.17 -5.76
CA ALA A 52 2.62 -1.83 -6.02
C ALA A 52 1.96 -1.79 -7.40
N SER A 53 0.76 -1.21 -7.51
CA SER A 53 0.12 -0.95 -8.80
C SER A 53 0.92 0.07 -9.59
N LYS A 54 0.64 0.19 -10.89
CA LYS A 54 1.05 1.37 -11.64
C LYS A 54 0.35 2.60 -11.05
N SER A 55 1.07 3.71 -10.98
CA SER A 55 0.50 4.98 -10.54
C SER A 55 -0.64 5.41 -11.47
N ARG A 56 -1.73 5.87 -10.87
CA ARG A 56 -2.87 6.49 -11.57
C ARG A 56 -2.90 7.95 -11.19
N THR A 57 -2.86 8.82 -12.18
CA THR A 57 -2.93 10.27 -11.96
C THR A 57 -4.38 10.72 -11.98
N PHE A 58 -4.79 11.49 -10.98
CA PHE A 58 -6.07 12.18 -10.96
C PHE A 58 -5.89 13.65 -10.57
N LYS A 59 -6.86 14.46 -10.97
CA LYS A 59 -6.85 15.90 -10.70
C LYS A 59 -8.10 16.28 -9.94
N THR A 60 -7.94 17.09 -8.91
CA THR A 60 -9.06 17.67 -8.17
C THR A 60 -8.85 19.17 -7.97
N LYS A 61 -9.95 19.91 -7.79
CA LYS A 61 -9.91 21.33 -7.47
C LYS A 61 -10.08 21.51 -5.97
N VAL A 62 -9.06 21.99 -5.30
CA VAL A 62 -9.05 22.23 -3.84
C VAL A 62 -8.94 23.73 -3.60
N PRO A 63 -9.79 24.32 -2.74
CA PRO A 63 -9.64 25.72 -2.36
C PRO A 63 -8.33 25.91 -1.55
N ASP A 64 -7.61 26.98 -1.82
CA ASP A 64 -6.50 27.44 -0.97
C ASP A 64 -7.02 28.24 0.22
N SER A 65 -6.11 28.75 1.08
CA SER A 65 -6.46 29.55 2.27
C SER A 65 -7.28 30.81 1.95
N ASN A 66 -7.29 31.27 0.71
CA ASN A 66 -8.06 32.42 0.26
C ASN A 66 -9.35 32.00 -0.46
N GLY A 67 -9.72 30.72 -0.44
CA GLY A 67 -10.90 30.17 -1.10
C GLY A 67 -10.74 30.02 -2.62
N ILE A 68 -9.58 30.29 -3.20
CA ILE A 68 -9.32 30.15 -4.64
C ILE A 68 -9.11 28.68 -4.98
N LYS A 69 -9.96 28.11 -5.82
CA LYS A 69 -9.86 26.72 -6.26
C LYS A 69 -8.66 26.51 -7.18
N ARG A 70 -7.67 25.78 -6.71
CA ARG A 70 -6.48 25.37 -7.49
C ARG A 70 -6.55 23.91 -7.86
N THR A 71 -6.11 23.57 -9.06
CA THR A 71 -6.00 22.16 -9.48
C THR A 71 -4.80 21.51 -8.80
N LYS A 72 -5.04 20.49 -7.98
CA LYS A 72 -4.01 19.60 -7.45
C LYS A 72 -3.99 18.32 -8.26
N VAL A 73 -2.79 17.80 -8.51
CA VAL A 73 -2.55 16.55 -9.23
C VAL A 73 -2.02 15.53 -8.24
N TYR A 74 -2.71 14.42 -8.12
CA TYR A 74 -2.36 13.32 -7.23
C TYR A 74 -1.96 12.09 -8.03
N GLU A 75 -1.07 11.30 -7.47
CA GLU A 75 -0.69 9.99 -7.99
C GLU A 75 -1.11 8.91 -6.99
N GLU A 76 -2.14 8.15 -7.35
CA GLU A 76 -2.66 7.04 -6.54
C GLU A 76 -1.89 5.76 -6.84
N THR A 77 -1.51 5.02 -5.78
CA THR A 77 -0.96 3.67 -5.88
C THR A 77 -1.62 2.73 -4.87
N THR A 78 -1.83 1.49 -5.29
CA THR A 78 -2.34 0.42 -4.42
C THR A 78 -1.22 -0.57 -4.15
N HIS A 79 -1.00 -0.88 -2.89
CA HIS A 79 -0.02 -1.87 -2.44
C HIS A 79 -0.74 -3.09 -1.90
N THR A 80 -0.56 -4.24 -2.54
CA THR A 80 -1.21 -5.49 -2.14
C THR A 80 -0.17 -6.51 -1.70
N MET A 81 -0.32 -7.04 -0.47
CA MET A 81 0.54 -8.07 0.08
C MET A 81 -0.05 -9.45 -0.16
N TYR A 82 0.79 -10.36 -0.59
CA TYR A 82 0.44 -11.76 -0.85
C TYR A 82 1.31 -12.71 -0.02
N LEU A 83 0.67 -13.69 0.60
CA LEU A 83 1.29 -14.85 1.21
C LEU A 83 0.88 -16.08 0.39
N ASN A 84 1.85 -16.80 -0.19
CA ASN A 84 1.58 -17.98 -1.03
C ASN A 84 0.48 -17.71 -2.08
N GLY A 85 0.59 -16.56 -2.77
CA GLY A 85 -0.34 -16.12 -3.81
C GLY A 85 -1.72 -15.65 -3.33
N LYS A 86 -2.02 -15.72 -2.04
CA LYS A 86 -3.28 -15.24 -1.47
C LYS A 86 -3.11 -13.85 -0.89
N LYS A 87 -4.02 -12.92 -1.23
CA LYS A 87 -4.03 -11.57 -0.67
C LYS A 87 -4.28 -11.61 0.84
N VAL A 88 -3.38 -11.00 1.62
CA VAL A 88 -3.45 -10.92 3.09
C VAL A 88 -3.60 -9.52 3.63
N ALA A 89 -3.04 -8.50 2.94
CA ALA A 89 -3.16 -7.09 3.32
C ALA A 89 -3.19 -6.18 2.09
N ILE A 90 -3.66 -4.95 2.28
CA ILE A 90 -3.71 -3.91 1.24
C ILE A 90 -3.48 -2.54 1.86
N ALA A 91 -2.88 -1.62 1.09
CA ALA A 91 -2.80 -0.21 1.43
C ALA A 91 -3.04 0.65 0.18
N TYR A 92 -3.61 1.85 0.39
CA TYR A 92 -3.83 2.87 -0.64
C TYR A 92 -3.04 4.11 -0.29
N LEU A 93 -2.27 4.60 -1.25
CA LEU A 93 -1.42 5.78 -1.11
C LEU A 93 -1.77 6.79 -2.18
N ASP A 94 -1.84 8.07 -1.79
CA ASP A 94 -1.87 9.21 -2.69
C ASP A 94 -0.60 10.03 -2.50
N LYS A 95 0.05 10.38 -3.59
CA LYS A 95 1.21 11.29 -3.59
C LYS A 95 0.81 12.65 -4.13
N TYR A 96 1.16 13.71 -3.42
CA TYR A 96 1.05 15.08 -3.86
C TYR A 96 2.35 15.84 -3.56
N GLY A 97 3.08 16.24 -4.61
CA GLY A 97 4.39 16.88 -4.45
C GLY A 97 5.38 15.97 -3.72
N SER A 98 5.88 16.44 -2.59
CA SER A 98 6.81 15.69 -1.71
C SER A 98 6.11 15.00 -0.53
N ASP A 99 4.80 14.96 -0.52
CA ASP A 99 4.01 14.30 0.53
C ASP A 99 3.32 13.04 0.00
N THR A 100 3.31 11.98 0.79
CA THR A 100 2.52 10.76 0.55
C THR A 100 1.46 10.65 1.63
N ASN A 101 0.19 10.57 1.24
CA ASN A 101 -0.89 10.29 2.17
C ASN A 101 -1.22 8.79 2.18
N LEU A 102 -1.21 8.17 3.36
CA LEU A 102 -1.69 6.82 3.57
C LEU A 102 -3.20 6.88 3.86
N ASN A 103 -4.01 6.72 2.80
CA ASN A 103 -5.47 6.79 2.92
C ASN A 103 -6.07 5.58 3.63
N TRP A 104 -5.46 4.41 3.47
CA TRP A 104 -5.99 3.17 4.03
C TRP A 104 -4.91 2.10 4.15
N ILE A 105 -4.98 1.34 5.24
CA ILE A 105 -4.23 0.10 5.44
C ILE A 105 -5.14 -0.93 6.12
N SER A 106 -5.17 -2.15 5.60
CA SER A 106 -6.01 -3.21 6.13
C SER A 106 -5.35 -4.57 5.99
N THR A 107 -5.51 -5.40 7.00
CA THR A 107 -5.18 -6.82 7.00
C THR A 107 -6.48 -7.62 7.06
N LYS A 108 -6.58 -8.73 6.32
CA LYS A 108 -7.76 -9.60 6.42
C LYS A 108 -7.87 -10.18 7.83
N ASN A 109 -9.07 -10.20 8.41
CA ASN A 109 -9.35 -10.62 9.81
C ASN A 109 -8.63 -11.92 10.22
N LYS A 110 -8.69 -12.97 9.39
CA LYS A 110 -8.01 -14.26 9.66
C LYS A 110 -6.47 -14.18 9.69
N HIS A 111 -5.90 -13.06 9.34
CA HIS A 111 -4.47 -12.79 9.27
C HIS A 111 -4.03 -11.70 10.26
N GLU A 112 -4.93 -11.15 11.07
CA GLU A 112 -4.61 -10.19 12.12
C GLU A 112 -3.70 -10.78 13.18
N GLY A 113 -2.96 -9.94 13.89
CA GLY A 113 -2.01 -10.34 14.91
C GLY A 113 -0.72 -11.02 14.42
N LYS A 114 -0.59 -11.30 13.11
CA LYS A 114 0.55 -12.02 12.52
C LYS A 114 1.68 -11.09 11.99
N GLY A 115 1.59 -9.79 12.24
CA GLY A 115 2.62 -8.82 11.86
C GLY A 115 2.57 -8.34 10.40
N TYR A 116 1.53 -8.67 9.63
CA TYR A 116 1.43 -8.23 8.23
C TYR A 116 1.22 -6.72 8.11
N ALA A 117 0.43 -6.10 9.00
CA ALA A 117 0.27 -4.66 9.04
C ALA A 117 1.60 -3.94 9.31
N GLN A 118 2.42 -4.48 10.22
CA GLN A 118 3.77 -3.96 10.49
C GLN A 118 4.68 -4.06 9.26
N THR A 119 4.67 -5.22 8.58
CA THR A 119 5.46 -5.43 7.36
C THR A 119 4.98 -4.50 6.23
N MET A 120 3.67 -4.26 6.11
CA MET A 120 3.12 -3.31 5.14
C MET A 120 3.53 -1.88 5.48
N MET A 121 3.47 -1.45 6.75
CA MET A 121 3.90 -0.12 7.18
C MET A 121 5.40 0.13 6.89
N ASN A 122 6.26 -0.82 7.23
CA ASN A 122 7.69 -0.75 6.90
C ASN A 122 7.93 -0.62 5.39
N HIS A 123 7.14 -1.36 4.58
CA HIS A 123 7.19 -1.25 3.13
C HIS A 123 6.76 0.15 2.67
N ILE A 124 5.66 0.70 3.18
CA ILE A 124 5.14 2.02 2.79
C ILE A 124 6.17 3.11 3.09
N ILE A 125 6.76 3.11 4.29
CA ILE A 125 7.79 4.07 4.68
C ILE A 125 8.98 4.01 3.72
N LYS A 126 9.50 2.81 3.46
CA LYS A 126 10.61 2.61 2.54
C LYS A 126 10.26 3.00 1.10
N TYR A 127 9.09 2.61 0.62
CA TYR A 127 8.62 2.92 -0.73
C TYR A 127 8.43 4.42 -0.93
N SER A 128 7.82 5.11 0.02
CA SER A 128 7.59 6.57 -0.04
C SER A 128 8.91 7.32 -0.11
N LYS A 129 9.91 6.92 0.66
CA LYS A 129 11.25 7.49 0.63
C LYS A 129 11.99 7.17 -0.66
N ASP A 130 12.17 5.88 -0.97
CA ASP A 130 13.13 5.42 -1.98
C ASP A 130 12.58 5.48 -3.41
N LYS A 131 11.26 5.34 -3.58
CA LYS A 131 10.62 5.26 -4.90
C LYS A 131 9.80 6.49 -5.24
N ASN A 132 9.05 7.02 -4.28
CA ASN A 132 8.27 8.23 -4.49
C ASN A 132 9.11 9.50 -4.30
N GLY A 133 10.27 9.44 -3.61
CA GLY A 133 11.05 10.63 -3.24
C GLY A 133 10.26 11.57 -2.31
N SER A 134 9.38 10.99 -1.48
CA SER A 134 8.59 11.78 -0.53
C SER A 134 9.47 12.19 0.65
N LEU A 135 9.20 13.38 1.17
CA LEU A 135 9.84 13.90 2.38
C LEU A 135 8.99 13.63 3.63
N THR A 136 7.70 13.42 3.43
CA THR A 136 6.74 13.19 4.51
C THR A 136 5.73 12.11 4.12
N ILE A 137 5.20 11.43 5.16
CA ILE A 137 3.98 10.61 5.06
C ILE A 137 2.96 11.21 6.01
N SER A 138 1.75 11.47 5.52
CA SER A 138 0.59 11.88 6.32
C SER A 138 -0.46 10.76 6.36
N LEU A 139 -1.24 10.74 7.40
CA LEU A 139 -2.40 9.86 7.58
C LEU A 139 -3.39 10.48 8.55
N GLU A 140 -4.60 9.96 8.58
CA GLU A 140 -5.67 10.37 9.47
C GLU A 140 -6.09 9.19 10.35
N VAL A 141 -6.35 9.47 11.63
CA VAL A 141 -6.76 8.48 12.62
C VAL A 141 -8.08 8.92 13.23
N PRO A 142 -9.09 8.02 13.37
CA PRO A 142 -10.33 8.33 14.07
C PRO A 142 -10.06 8.83 15.49
N ASP A 143 -10.75 9.90 15.90
CA ASP A 143 -10.68 10.42 17.24
C ASP A 143 -11.08 9.34 18.26
N GLY A 144 -10.29 9.18 19.31
CA GLY A 144 -10.52 8.16 20.33
C GLY A 144 -9.95 6.76 20.03
N ASP A 145 -9.42 6.51 18.81
CA ASP A 145 -8.69 5.26 18.53
C ASP A 145 -7.26 5.33 19.08
N SER A 146 -7.13 5.19 20.38
CA SER A 146 -5.84 5.20 21.07
C SER A 146 -4.90 4.08 20.61
N ASN A 147 -5.43 2.93 20.17
CA ASN A 147 -4.63 1.82 19.67
C ASN A 147 -3.97 2.17 18.33
N ALA A 148 -4.73 2.76 17.40
CA ALA A 148 -4.18 3.21 16.12
C ALA A 148 -3.13 4.31 16.34
N LEU A 149 -3.42 5.33 17.17
CA LEU A 149 -2.47 6.39 17.53
C LEU A 149 -1.16 5.80 18.04
N HIS A 150 -1.21 4.92 19.04
CA HIS A 150 -0.03 4.29 19.62
C HIS A 150 0.78 3.47 18.61
N ILE A 151 0.11 2.79 17.68
CA ILE A 151 0.79 2.06 16.60
C ILE A 151 1.57 3.03 15.71
N TYR A 152 0.96 4.12 15.27
CA TYR A 152 1.63 5.08 14.38
C TYR A 152 2.74 5.86 15.09
N GLU A 153 2.57 6.21 16.37
CA GLU A 153 3.63 6.82 17.19
C GLU A 153 4.88 5.94 17.26
N LYS A 154 4.74 4.62 17.36
CA LYS A 154 5.88 3.68 17.31
C LYS A 154 6.68 3.73 16.01
N TYR A 155 6.05 4.16 14.92
CA TYR A 155 6.73 4.42 13.64
C TYR A 155 7.30 5.83 13.53
N GLY A 156 7.13 6.66 14.55
CA GLY A 156 7.62 8.03 14.59
C GLY A 156 6.66 9.07 14.01
N PHE A 157 5.42 8.68 13.71
CA PHE A 157 4.39 9.66 13.38
C PHE A 157 4.09 10.54 14.59
N LYS A 158 3.88 11.82 14.32
CA LYS A 158 3.49 12.82 15.32
C LYS A 158 2.19 13.47 14.90
N ASN A 159 1.40 13.92 15.87
CA ASN A 159 0.23 14.74 15.61
C ASN A 159 0.64 15.94 14.75
N SER A 160 -0.01 16.16 13.62
CA SER A 160 0.28 17.26 12.69
C SER A 160 -0.31 18.60 13.14
N GLY A 161 -1.21 18.59 14.11
CA GLY A 161 -2.05 19.72 14.48
C GLY A 161 -3.26 19.92 13.57
N GLU A 162 -3.37 19.15 12.50
CA GLU A 162 -4.52 19.16 11.61
C GLU A 162 -5.65 18.32 12.23
N ARG A 163 -6.83 18.91 12.35
CA ARG A 163 -8.06 18.21 12.75
C ARG A 163 -9.09 18.34 11.65
N PHE A 164 -9.80 17.27 11.43
CA PHE A 164 -10.92 17.21 10.51
C PHE A 164 -12.19 16.98 11.32
N ASP A 165 -12.58 18.04 12.08
CA ASP A 165 -13.65 17.97 13.08
C ASP A 165 -14.98 17.46 12.53
N ASP A 166 -15.31 17.79 11.28
CA ASP A 166 -16.52 17.29 10.60
C ASP A 166 -16.54 15.76 10.45
N TYR A 167 -15.37 15.11 10.53
CA TYR A 167 -15.22 13.66 10.36
C TYR A 167 -14.69 12.96 11.62
N GLY A 168 -14.37 13.71 12.68
CA GLY A 168 -13.79 13.17 13.91
C GLY A 168 -12.44 12.49 13.66
N LEU A 169 -11.55 13.13 12.88
CA LEU A 169 -10.23 12.60 12.52
C LEU A 169 -9.11 13.51 12.99
N THR A 170 -8.05 12.91 13.49
CA THR A 170 -6.79 13.58 13.85
C THR A 170 -5.71 13.25 12.83
N GLY A 171 -5.07 14.29 12.28
CA GLY A 171 -3.96 14.15 11.34
C GLY A 171 -2.66 13.78 12.02
N MET A 172 -1.91 12.84 11.45
CA MET A 172 -0.56 12.47 11.87
C MET A 172 0.43 12.58 10.71
N LYS A 173 1.68 12.94 11.02
CA LYS A 173 2.74 13.12 10.02
C LYS A 173 4.07 12.50 10.47
N LEU A 174 4.73 11.81 9.54
CA LEU A 174 6.09 11.27 9.66
C LEU A 174 7.01 12.00 8.69
N LYS A 175 8.16 12.52 9.17
CA LYS A 175 9.27 12.97 8.32
C LYS A 175 10.14 11.78 7.95
N LEU A 176 10.51 11.65 6.66
CA LEU A 176 11.28 10.53 6.10
C LEU A 176 12.80 10.81 6.03
#